data_5ff1588633750a2a986fe202156091cf
#
_entry.id   5ff1588633750a2a986fe202156091cf
#
_cell.length_a   1.000
_cell.length_b   1.000
_cell.length_c   1.000
_cell.angle_alpha   90.00
_cell.angle_beta   90.00
_cell.angle_gamma   90.00
#
_symmetry.space_group_name_H-M   'P 1'
#
loop_
_entity.id
_entity.type
_entity.pdbx_description
1 polymer ?
#
loop_
_entity_poly.entity_id
_entity_poly.type
_entity_poly.pdbx_seq_one_letter_code
_entity_poly.pdbx_strand_id
1 'polypeptide(L)'
;TPIKMEEKYMKKIFKIISLVMMMVMCFSVTAFAAETDETSNLKVSFTDEGMINTVDEDVTPGISVRAPAPAVSSVKVVAAQIKSDGYVYVTVQVAGYGKNIYATYDGSQCYVSSTTSVGKPIVTGYLYEVKCAKAVVGSHNFTFRITSVNSPWNTMSTSSIITVK
;
A
#
# COMPACT_ATOMS: atom_id res chain seq x y z
N THR A 1 -33.00 -49.55 47.93
CA THR A 1 -31.58 -49.44 47.53
C THR A 1 -31.31 -48.94 46.11
N PRO A 2 -32.22 -48.22 45.39
CA PRO A 2 -31.92 -47.70 44.04
C PRO A 2 -31.07 -46.42 44.04
N ILE A 3 -31.10 -45.62 45.12
CA ILE A 3 -30.47 -44.25 45.13
C ILE A 3 -28.92 -44.29 45.06
N LYS A 4 -28.29 -45.33 45.58
CA LYS A 4 -26.81 -45.45 45.54
C LYS A 4 -26.24 -45.81 44.16
N MET A 5 -27.05 -46.38 43.29
CA MET A 5 -26.62 -46.73 41.92
C MET A 5 -26.57 -45.50 41.00
N GLU A 6 -27.54 -44.61 41.11
CA GLU A 6 -27.58 -43.36 40.31
C GLU A 6 -26.42 -42.41 40.63
N GLU A 7 -26.06 -42.28 41.91
CA GLU A 7 -24.97 -41.43 42.30
C GLU A 7 -23.60 -41.88 41.73
N LYS A 8 -23.40 -43.20 41.65
CA LYS A 8 -22.18 -43.79 41.07
C LYS A 8 -22.10 -43.60 39.56
N TYR A 9 -23.26 -43.66 38.86
CA TYR A 9 -23.34 -43.41 37.42
C TYR A 9 -23.16 -41.92 37.12
N MET A 10 -23.74 -41.03 37.88
CA MET A 10 -23.57 -39.60 37.74
C MET A 10 -22.09 -39.16 37.92
N LYS A 11 -21.41 -39.70 38.94
CA LYS A 11 -19.98 -39.41 39.16
C LYS A 11 -19.10 -39.92 38.02
N LYS A 12 -19.45 -41.04 37.36
CA LYS A 12 -18.72 -41.52 36.16
C LYS A 12 -18.98 -40.63 34.95
N ILE A 13 -20.21 -40.22 34.72
CA ILE A 13 -20.60 -39.34 33.60
C ILE A 13 -19.90 -37.98 33.75
N PHE A 14 -19.88 -37.38 34.94
CA PHE A 14 -19.15 -36.14 35.20
C PHE A 14 -17.66 -36.24 34.93
N LYS A 15 -17.02 -37.37 35.28
CA LYS A 15 -15.60 -37.59 34.96
C LYS A 15 -15.33 -37.69 33.47
N ILE A 16 -16.24 -38.36 32.72
CA ILE A 16 -16.11 -38.49 31.26
C ILE A 16 -16.32 -37.14 30.58
N ILE A 17 -17.32 -36.36 31.00
CA ILE A 17 -17.62 -35.02 30.46
C ILE A 17 -16.43 -34.07 30.74
N SER A 18 -15.88 -34.13 31.96
CA SER A 18 -14.71 -33.30 32.32
C SER A 18 -13.48 -33.68 31.49
N LEU A 19 -13.25 -34.97 31.22
CA LEU A 19 -12.15 -35.46 30.40
C LEU A 19 -12.30 -35.05 28.93
N VAL A 20 -13.50 -35.10 28.38
CA VAL A 20 -13.80 -34.67 27.01
C VAL A 20 -13.68 -33.17 26.88
N MET A 21 -14.14 -32.39 27.86
CA MET A 21 -14.02 -30.93 27.85
C MET A 21 -12.56 -30.50 27.96
N MET A 22 -11.73 -31.22 28.73
CA MET A 22 -10.30 -30.97 28.82
C MET A 22 -9.57 -31.28 27.51
N MET A 23 -9.99 -32.37 26.80
CA MET A 23 -9.48 -32.70 25.47
C MET A 23 -9.84 -31.64 24.42
N VAL A 24 -11.09 -31.16 24.43
CA VAL A 24 -11.52 -30.10 23.49
C VAL A 24 -10.78 -28.80 23.71
N MET A 25 -10.46 -28.44 24.96
CA MET A 25 -9.65 -27.26 25.25
C MET A 25 -8.18 -27.40 24.82
N CYS A 26 -7.62 -28.61 24.79
CA CYS A 26 -6.26 -28.83 24.30
C CYS A 26 -6.15 -28.72 22.78
N PHE A 27 -7.23 -28.96 22.01
CA PHE A 27 -7.22 -28.79 20.55
C PHE A 27 -7.53 -27.38 20.07
N SER A 28 -8.04 -26.49 20.92
CA SER A 28 -8.33 -25.10 20.56
C SER A 28 -7.12 -24.14 20.70
N VAL A 29 -5.99 -24.62 21.20
CA VAL A 29 -4.77 -23.80 21.38
C VAL A 29 -3.79 -23.94 20.22
N THR A 30 -4.02 -24.85 19.26
CA THR A 30 -3.08 -25.05 18.13
C THR A 30 -3.54 -24.45 16.81
N ALA A 31 -4.59 -23.63 16.81
CA ALA A 31 -5.04 -22.92 15.59
C ALA A 31 -4.72 -21.42 15.59
N PHE A 32 -3.95 -20.90 16.54
CA PHE A 32 -3.13 -19.74 16.35
C PHE A 32 -1.75 -20.23 15.89
N ALA A 33 -1.70 -20.81 14.70
CA ALA A 33 -0.49 -20.66 13.91
C ALA A 33 -0.31 -19.15 13.80
N ALA A 34 0.70 -18.61 14.49
CA ALA A 34 1.25 -17.33 14.15
C ALA A 34 1.42 -17.36 12.63
N GLU A 35 0.66 -16.56 11.90
CA GLU A 35 1.14 -16.08 10.62
C GLU A 35 2.49 -15.46 10.98
N THR A 36 3.54 -16.24 10.78
CA THR A 36 4.89 -15.73 10.80
C THR A 36 4.85 -14.68 9.73
N ASP A 37 5.01 -13.44 10.15
CA ASP A 37 5.01 -12.26 9.29
C ASP A 37 6.25 -12.40 8.39
N GLU A 38 6.16 -13.26 7.36
CA GLU A 38 7.25 -13.46 6.38
C GLU A 38 7.60 -12.15 5.68
N THR A 39 6.72 -11.14 5.77
CA THR A 39 6.96 -9.82 5.24
C THR A 39 8.00 -9.03 6.01
N SER A 40 8.30 -9.38 7.26
CA SER A 40 9.27 -8.64 8.11
C SER A 40 10.72 -8.72 7.61
N ASN A 41 11.04 -9.70 6.76
CA ASN A 41 12.37 -9.89 6.18
C ASN A 41 12.49 -9.46 4.71
N LEU A 42 11.38 -9.08 4.06
CA LEU A 42 11.39 -8.65 2.67
C LEU A 42 12.06 -7.28 2.53
N LYS A 43 12.99 -7.18 1.60
CA LYS A 43 13.68 -5.93 1.23
C LYS A 43 13.16 -5.44 -0.11
N VAL A 44 13.00 -4.13 -0.24
CA VAL A 44 12.56 -3.47 -1.48
C VAL A 44 13.68 -2.60 -2.00
N SER A 45 13.92 -2.70 -3.30
CA SER A 45 14.75 -1.75 -4.07
C SER A 45 13.96 -1.30 -5.29
N PHE A 46 14.37 -0.19 -5.89
CA PHE A 46 13.78 0.30 -7.15
C PHE A 46 14.86 0.78 -8.10
N THR A 47 14.55 0.70 -9.40
CA THR A 47 15.36 1.28 -10.47
C THR A 47 14.47 2.22 -11.28
N ASP A 48 14.89 3.47 -11.43
CA ASP A 48 14.17 4.47 -12.21
C ASP A 48 14.44 4.24 -13.70
N GLU A 49 13.39 3.98 -14.48
CA GLU A 49 13.49 3.73 -15.93
C GLU A 49 13.40 5.02 -16.76
N GLY A 50 13.20 6.15 -16.09
CA GLY A 50 13.15 7.44 -16.73
C GLY A 50 11.78 8.12 -16.70
N MET A 51 11.78 9.35 -17.13
CA MET A 51 10.65 10.26 -17.10
C MET A 51 10.18 10.56 -18.53
N ILE A 52 8.88 10.43 -18.75
CA ILE A 52 8.23 10.76 -20.03
C ILE A 52 7.39 12.01 -19.82
N ASN A 53 7.54 12.99 -20.70
CA ASN A 53 6.75 14.20 -20.75
C ASN A 53 5.93 14.22 -22.04
N THR A 54 4.61 14.28 -21.92
CA THR A 54 3.69 14.44 -23.04
C THR A 54 2.90 15.73 -22.85
N VAL A 55 2.87 16.56 -23.90
CA VAL A 55 2.09 17.80 -23.92
C VAL A 55 0.76 17.51 -24.62
N ASP A 56 -0.34 17.69 -23.89
CA ASP A 56 -1.68 17.63 -24.46
C ASP A 56 -1.99 18.99 -25.11
N GLU A 57 -2.08 19.04 -26.44
CA GLU A 57 -2.27 20.29 -27.22
C GLU A 57 -3.67 20.89 -27.14
N ASP A 58 -4.64 20.24 -26.47
CA ASP A 58 -6.06 20.56 -26.58
C ASP A 58 -6.73 21.13 -25.32
N VAL A 59 -6.02 21.97 -24.53
CA VAL A 59 -6.60 22.59 -23.34
C VAL A 59 -6.55 24.12 -23.42
N THR A 60 -7.71 24.73 -23.66
CA THR A 60 -7.87 26.20 -23.64
C THR A 60 -7.69 26.76 -22.23
N PRO A 61 -6.79 27.75 -21.99
CA PRO A 61 -6.55 28.28 -20.66
C PRO A 61 -7.70 29.13 -20.16
N GLY A 62 -8.26 28.79 -18.99
CA GLY A 62 -9.13 29.70 -18.22
C GLY A 62 -8.31 30.81 -17.58
N ILE A 63 -8.76 32.06 -17.65
CA ILE A 63 -8.11 33.24 -17.07
C ILE A 63 -8.13 33.15 -15.54
N SER A 64 -6.96 33.03 -14.90
CA SER A 64 -6.80 33.11 -13.44
C SER A 64 -5.96 34.31 -13.06
N VAL A 65 -6.46 35.17 -12.16
CA VAL A 65 -5.82 36.42 -11.71
C VAL A 65 -4.77 36.21 -10.62
N ARG A 66 -4.50 34.97 -10.21
CA ARG A 66 -3.40 34.64 -9.27
C ARG A 66 -2.17 34.19 -10.05
N ALA A 67 -0.97 34.49 -9.50
CA ALA A 67 0.26 33.96 -10.07
C ALA A 67 0.07 32.45 -10.27
N PRO A 68 0.20 31.94 -11.49
CA PRO A 68 -0.09 30.55 -11.77
C PRO A 68 0.86 29.68 -10.96
N ALA A 69 0.32 28.67 -10.30
CA ALA A 69 1.14 27.64 -9.67
C ALA A 69 2.06 27.00 -10.73
N PRO A 70 3.33 26.67 -10.41
CA PRO A 70 4.25 26.13 -11.41
C PRO A 70 3.72 24.83 -12.00
N ALA A 71 3.83 24.69 -13.32
CA ALA A 71 3.50 23.44 -14.01
C ALA A 71 4.38 22.29 -13.51
N VAL A 72 3.95 21.06 -13.72
CA VAL A 72 4.76 19.88 -13.38
C VAL A 72 6.01 19.88 -14.25
N SER A 73 7.18 19.91 -13.62
CA SER A 73 8.49 19.96 -14.28
C SER A 73 9.34 18.71 -14.06
N SER A 74 9.03 17.91 -13.04
CA SER A 74 9.67 16.61 -12.85
C SER A 74 8.79 15.66 -12.03
N VAL A 75 8.96 14.36 -12.30
CA VAL A 75 8.33 13.26 -11.58
C VAL A 75 9.40 12.19 -11.39
N LYS A 76 9.64 11.77 -10.13
CA LYS A 76 10.65 10.77 -9.80
C LYS A 76 10.17 9.84 -8.69
N VAL A 77 10.46 8.56 -8.81
CA VAL A 77 10.39 7.64 -7.69
C VAL A 77 11.57 7.91 -6.76
N VAL A 78 11.30 8.17 -5.50
CA VAL A 78 12.34 8.51 -4.50
C VAL A 78 12.48 7.49 -3.38
N ALA A 79 11.46 6.66 -3.16
CA ALA A 79 11.52 5.58 -2.19
C ALA A 79 10.52 4.47 -2.53
N ALA A 80 10.84 3.26 -2.11
CA ALA A 80 9.91 2.13 -2.07
C ALA A 80 10.12 1.38 -0.76
N GLN A 81 9.04 0.96 -0.11
CA GLN A 81 9.09 0.27 1.18
C GLN A 81 7.90 -0.68 1.35
N ILE A 82 8.06 -1.71 2.17
CA ILE A 82 6.96 -2.53 2.65
C ILE A 82 6.61 -2.02 4.04
N LYS A 83 5.32 -1.73 4.28
CA LYS A 83 4.83 -1.34 5.60
C LYS A 83 4.32 -2.55 6.39
N SER A 84 3.98 -2.31 7.65
CA SER A 84 3.49 -3.33 8.58
C SER A 84 2.19 -4.03 8.14
N ASP A 85 1.46 -3.45 7.19
CA ASP A 85 0.28 -4.06 6.58
C ASP A 85 0.61 -5.04 5.43
N GLY A 86 1.91 -5.25 5.15
CA GLY A 86 2.41 -6.16 4.12
C GLY A 86 2.27 -5.64 2.69
N TYR A 87 1.91 -4.36 2.50
CA TYR A 87 1.79 -3.74 1.17
C TYR A 87 3.06 -2.98 0.79
N VAL A 88 3.35 -2.97 -0.51
CA VAL A 88 4.39 -2.12 -1.09
C VAL A 88 3.85 -0.69 -1.20
N TYR A 89 4.63 0.26 -0.70
CA TYR A 89 4.39 1.69 -0.83
C TYR A 89 5.51 2.32 -1.62
N VAL A 90 5.15 3.09 -2.64
CA VAL A 90 6.10 3.80 -3.50
C VAL A 90 5.91 5.30 -3.29
N THR A 91 6.99 6.01 -2.98
CA THR A 91 6.97 7.46 -2.83
C THR A 91 7.47 8.11 -4.11
N VAL A 92 6.63 8.99 -4.67
CA VAL A 92 6.92 9.74 -5.88
C VAL A 92 7.02 11.21 -5.55
N GLN A 93 8.13 11.82 -5.92
CA GLN A 93 8.34 13.27 -5.84
C GLN A 93 7.92 13.92 -7.14
N VAL A 94 7.07 14.94 -7.04
CA VAL A 94 6.61 15.76 -8.16
C VAL A 94 7.01 17.19 -7.89
N ALA A 95 7.75 17.80 -8.81
CA ALA A 95 8.01 19.24 -8.79
C ALA A 95 6.93 19.95 -9.62
N GLY A 96 6.27 20.93 -9.01
CA GLY A 96 5.13 21.63 -9.60
C GLY A 96 3.78 21.12 -9.07
N TYR A 97 2.71 21.58 -9.70
CA TYR A 97 1.32 21.32 -9.28
C TYR A 97 0.60 20.52 -10.35
N GLY A 98 0.12 19.33 -9.94
CA GLY A 98 -0.56 18.43 -10.85
C GLY A 98 -1.93 17.94 -10.33
N LYS A 99 -2.69 17.38 -11.23
CA LYS A 99 -4.00 16.74 -11.04
C LYS A 99 -4.06 15.44 -11.84
N ASN A 100 -5.17 14.71 -11.74
CA ASN A 100 -5.42 13.49 -12.49
C ASN A 100 -4.27 12.46 -12.33
N ILE A 101 -3.97 12.16 -11.05
CA ILE A 101 -2.94 11.19 -10.72
C ILE A 101 -3.43 9.80 -11.10
N TYR A 102 -2.58 9.06 -11.81
CA TYR A 102 -2.80 7.67 -12.14
C TYR A 102 -1.53 6.88 -11.85
N ALA A 103 -1.65 5.83 -11.08
CA ALA A 103 -0.53 4.95 -10.76
C ALA A 103 -0.93 3.49 -10.95
N THR A 104 0.01 2.67 -11.43
CA THR A 104 -0.18 1.24 -11.58
C THR A 104 1.02 0.47 -11.05
N TYR A 105 0.75 -0.75 -10.60
CA TYR A 105 1.74 -1.73 -10.19
C TYR A 105 1.39 -3.06 -10.86
N ASP A 106 2.26 -3.53 -11.77
CA ASP A 106 2.01 -4.65 -12.68
C ASP A 106 0.68 -4.52 -13.44
N GLY A 107 0.38 -3.30 -13.90
CA GLY A 107 -0.86 -2.98 -14.62
C GLY A 107 -2.10 -2.82 -13.73
N SER A 108 -2.04 -3.18 -12.46
CA SER A 108 -3.14 -2.97 -11.50
C SER A 108 -3.10 -1.56 -10.93
N GLN A 109 -4.26 -0.90 -10.85
CA GLN A 109 -4.36 0.46 -10.34
C GLN A 109 -4.00 0.55 -8.86
N CYS A 110 -3.17 1.54 -8.52
CA CYS A 110 -2.76 1.89 -7.17
C CYS A 110 -3.45 3.16 -6.69
N TYR A 111 -3.40 3.42 -5.38
CA TYR A 111 -4.06 4.57 -4.76
C TYR A 111 -3.08 5.42 -3.98
N VAL A 112 -3.21 6.74 -4.10
CA VAL A 112 -2.45 7.68 -3.27
C VAL A 112 -2.95 7.57 -1.83
N SER A 113 -2.07 7.14 -0.93
CA SER A 113 -2.36 6.98 0.50
C SER A 113 -2.11 8.26 1.29
N SER A 114 -1.10 9.03 0.88
CA SER A 114 -0.81 10.33 1.50
C SER A 114 -0.14 11.28 0.53
N THR A 115 -0.25 12.58 0.82
CA THR A 115 0.37 13.65 0.05
C THR A 115 1.03 14.62 1.01
N THR A 116 2.30 14.92 0.80
CA THR A 116 3.09 15.87 1.60
C THR A 116 3.63 16.96 0.71
N SER A 117 3.45 18.22 1.09
CA SER A 117 3.99 19.37 0.34
C SER A 117 5.50 19.49 0.52
N VAL A 118 6.19 19.87 -0.53
CA VAL A 118 7.64 20.14 -0.57
C VAL A 118 7.87 21.62 -0.76
N GLY A 119 8.83 22.18 0.02
CA GLY A 119 9.19 23.59 -0.01
C GLY A 119 8.56 24.40 1.12
N LYS A 120 9.34 25.34 1.67
CA LYS A 120 8.92 26.32 2.68
C LYS A 120 9.70 27.63 2.45
N PRO A 121 9.09 28.80 2.51
CA PRO A 121 7.66 29.06 2.81
C PRO A 121 6.74 28.82 1.61
N ILE A 122 7.28 28.63 0.41
CA ILE A 122 6.51 28.42 -0.82
C ILE A 122 6.56 26.96 -1.19
N VAL A 123 5.39 26.35 -1.40
CA VAL A 123 5.28 24.98 -1.89
C VAL A 123 5.76 24.93 -3.34
N THR A 124 6.73 24.06 -3.63
CA THR A 124 7.32 23.88 -4.96
C THR A 124 6.93 22.54 -5.60
N GLY A 125 6.29 21.67 -4.84
CA GLY A 125 5.88 20.34 -5.30
C GLY A 125 5.29 19.50 -4.19
N TYR A 126 5.18 18.20 -4.45
CA TYR A 126 4.58 17.24 -3.55
C TYR A 126 5.30 15.89 -3.55
N LEU A 127 5.26 15.22 -2.41
CA LEU A 127 5.55 13.80 -2.28
C LEU A 127 4.23 13.05 -2.21
N TYR A 128 4.02 12.14 -3.14
CA TYR A 128 2.86 11.25 -3.16
C TYR A 128 3.30 9.87 -2.68
N GLU A 129 2.69 9.38 -1.63
CA GLU A 129 2.87 8.00 -1.21
C GLU A 129 1.75 7.17 -1.82
N VAL A 130 2.11 6.21 -2.64
CA VAL A 130 1.19 5.36 -3.39
C VAL A 130 1.19 3.97 -2.78
N LYS A 131 0.03 3.52 -2.31
CA LYS A 131 -0.18 2.14 -1.85
C LYS A 131 -0.45 1.25 -3.07
N CYS A 132 0.40 0.25 -3.26
CA CYS A 132 0.35 -0.67 -4.39
C CYS A 132 -0.33 -2.00 -4.02
N ALA A 133 0.35 -3.12 -4.23
CA ALA A 133 -0.14 -4.46 -3.94
C ALA A 133 0.53 -5.03 -2.68
N LYS A 134 0.05 -6.18 -2.20
CA LYS A 134 0.79 -6.96 -1.20
C LYS A 134 2.16 -7.32 -1.73
N ALA A 135 3.15 -7.31 -0.85
CA ALA A 135 4.52 -7.64 -1.20
C ALA A 135 4.62 -9.11 -1.64
N VAL A 136 5.14 -9.32 -2.85
CA VAL A 136 5.45 -10.63 -3.42
C VAL A 136 6.88 -10.57 -3.92
N VAL A 137 7.67 -11.59 -3.64
CA VAL A 137 9.06 -11.68 -4.10
C VAL A 137 9.09 -11.65 -5.63
N GLY A 138 9.92 -10.78 -6.20
CA GLY A 138 10.04 -10.62 -7.65
C GLY A 138 10.35 -9.19 -8.08
N SER A 139 10.35 -8.98 -9.39
CA SER A 139 10.48 -7.66 -10.01
C SER A 139 9.13 -7.23 -10.57
N HIS A 140 8.71 -6.04 -10.22
CA HIS A 140 7.37 -5.50 -10.47
C HIS A 140 7.47 -4.15 -11.16
N ASN A 141 6.64 -3.92 -12.16
CA ASN A 141 6.60 -2.65 -12.88
C ASN A 141 5.69 -1.65 -12.17
N PHE A 142 6.24 -0.51 -11.79
CA PHE A 142 5.49 0.62 -11.26
C PHE A 142 5.48 1.76 -12.27
N THR A 143 4.30 2.32 -12.55
CA THR A 143 4.17 3.55 -13.35
C THR A 143 3.37 4.59 -12.58
N PHE A 144 3.74 5.84 -12.75
CA PHE A 144 3.03 6.98 -12.16
C PHE A 144 2.88 8.08 -13.21
N ARG A 145 1.69 8.66 -13.31
CA ARG A 145 1.35 9.72 -14.25
C ARG A 145 0.58 10.82 -13.56
N ILE A 146 0.89 12.08 -13.92
CA ILE A 146 0.24 13.26 -13.38
C ILE A 146 0.18 14.35 -14.46
N THR A 147 -0.94 15.09 -14.53
CA THR A 147 -1.13 16.20 -15.46
C THR A 147 -0.99 17.52 -14.75
N SER A 148 -0.28 18.48 -15.32
CA SER A 148 -0.15 19.85 -14.81
C SER A 148 -1.52 20.52 -14.65
N VAL A 149 -1.67 21.34 -13.60
CA VAL A 149 -2.88 22.18 -13.43
C VAL A 149 -2.82 23.48 -14.22
N ASN A 150 -1.65 23.85 -14.72
CA ASN A 150 -1.37 25.06 -15.47
C ASN A 150 -0.59 24.80 -16.76
N SER A 151 -0.62 25.80 -17.67
CA SER A 151 0.17 25.77 -18.91
C SER A 151 1.64 25.38 -18.62
N PRO A 152 2.21 24.47 -19.42
CA PRO A 152 1.74 23.96 -20.73
C PRO A 152 0.72 22.79 -20.65
N TRP A 153 0.07 22.51 -19.54
CA TRP A 153 -0.92 21.43 -19.34
C TRP A 153 -0.36 20.02 -19.61
N ASN A 154 0.95 19.90 -19.57
CA ASN A 154 1.66 18.66 -19.87
C ASN A 154 1.31 17.54 -18.89
N THR A 155 1.33 16.34 -19.42
CA THR A 155 1.26 15.10 -18.63
C THR A 155 2.65 14.52 -18.51
N MET A 156 3.11 14.29 -17.28
CA MET A 156 4.39 13.68 -17.00
C MET A 156 4.19 12.31 -16.36
N SER A 157 5.04 11.38 -16.75
CA SER A 157 5.05 10.04 -16.19
C SER A 157 6.46 9.56 -15.87
N THR A 158 6.55 8.63 -14.94
CA THR A 158 7.78 7.90 -14.62
C THR A 158 7.47 6.41 -14.49
N SER A 159 8.44 5.58 -14.83
CA SER A 159 8.38 4.14 -14.63
C SER A 159 9.57 3.69 -13.79
N SER A 160 9.34 2.68 -12.96
CA SER A 160 10.38 2.10 -12.10
C SER A 160 10.16 0.59 -11.97
N ILE A 161 11.25 -0.17 -11.90
CA ILE A 161 11.19 -1.57 -11.50
C ILE A 161 11.37 -1.63 -9.98
N ILE A 162 10.37 -2.17 -9.31
CA ILE A 162 10.38 -2.42 -7.85
C ILE A 162 10.74 -3.87 -7.63
N THR A 163 11.87 -4.13 -6.97
CA THR A 163 12.33 -5.49 -6.68
C THR A 163 12.14 -5.80 -5.20
N VAL A 164 11.36 -6.82 -4.92
CA VAL A 164 11.11 -7.40 -3.58
C VAL A 164 11.95 -8.66 -3.43
N LYS A 165 12.74 -8.76 -2.38
CA LYS A 165 13.66 -9.88 -2.10
C LYS A 165 13.46 -10.41 -0.70
#